data_13892286d2e974c03d69733ce7b7a848
#
_entry.id   13892286d2e974c03d69733ce7b7a848
#
_cell.length_a   1.000
_cell.length_b   1.000
_cell.length_c   1.000
_cell.angle_alpha   90.00
_cell.angle_beta   90.00
_cell.angle_gamma   90.00
#
_symmetry.space_group_name_H-M   'P 1'
#
loop_
_entity.id
_entity.type
_entity.pdbx_description
1 polymer ?
#
loop_
_entity_poly.entity_id
_entity_poly.type
_entity_poly.pdbx_seq_one_letter_code
_entity_poly.pdbx_strand_id
1 'polypeptide(L)'
;LSQFLKENTILEESTKCTLCSKCTYKNFCEENWEKSDNLNQVTNIRSSQIKTLLENNINSMTELAKVENIEKTGLNSNSAKFLIEQAKLQKNYQKTGKLDYKIIYNEKREIIDEFIPIGFQLIPNKDANDLFFDIEGYPMFIDPETKTSGLEYLFGIHFRTFGEPVFKKFLSINHDE
;
A
#
# COMPACT_ATOMS: atom_id res chain seq x y z
N LEU A 1 20.41 27.06 -11.44
CA LEU A 1 19.21 27.06 -12.32
C LEU A 1 19.57 27.47 -13.76
N SER A 2 20.42 28.48 -13.96
CA SER A 2 20.81 28.95 -15.30
C SER A 2 21.67 27.96 -16.10
N GLN A 3 22.44 27.11 -15.43
CA GLN A 3 23.23 26.06 -16.08
C GLN A 3 22.35 24.85 -16.48
N PHE A 4 21.36 24.52 -15.67
CA PHE A 4 20.38 23.45 -15.93
C PHE A 4 19.49 23.74 -17.15
N LEU A 5 19.19 25.01 -17.42
CA LEU A 5 18.38 25.44 -18.57
C LEU A 5 19.18 25.59 -19.87
N LYS A 6 20.50 25.61 -19.81
CA LYS A 6 21.39 25.76 -20.97
C LYS A 6 21.84 24.45 -21.61
N GLU A 7 21.86 23.40 -20.84
CA GLU A 7 22.09 22.04 -21.30
C GLU A 7 20.71 21.45 -21.57
N ASN A 8 20.42 21.08 -22.81
CA ASN A 8 19.29 20.20 -23.16
C ASN A 8 19.51 18.81 -22.54
N THR A 9 19.84 18.75 -21.27
CA THR A 9 19.96 17.54 -20.51
C THR A 9 18.55 16.99 -20.40
N ILE A 10 18.28 15.94 -21.16
CA ILE A 10 17.17 15.03 -20.91
C ILE A 10 17.19 14.77 -19.41
N LEU A 11 16.16 15.22 -18.72
CA LEU A 11 15.99 14.92 -17.30
C LEU A 11 16.16 13.40 -17.18
N GLU A 12 17.21 12.97 -16.46
CA GLU A 12 17.39 11.55 -16.13
C GLU A 12 16.06 11.03 -15.66
N GLU A 13 15.68 9.83 -16.07
CA GLU A 13 14.37 9.28 -15.78
C GLU A 13 14.06 9.41 -14.29
N SER A 14 13.00 10.15 -13.99
CA SER A 14 12.60 10.38 -12.60
C SER A 14 12.28 9.06 -11.91
N THR A 15 12.82 8.85 -10.73
CA THR A 15 12.59 7.65 -9.93
C THR A 15 11.62 7.94 -8.79
N LYS A 16 10.68 7.04 -8.56
CA LYS A 16 9.71 7.14 -7.47
C LYS A 16 10.40 7.17 -6.11
N CYS A 17 10.02 8.13 -5.28
CA CYS A 17 10.53 8.28 -3.92
C CYS A 17 9.41 8.64 -2.93
N THR A 18 9.73 8.67 -1.65
CA THR A 18 8.76 8.97 -0.57
C THR A 18 8.15 10.37 -0.66
N LEU A 19 8.84 11.32 -1.32
CA LEU A 19 8.37 12.69 -1.49
C LEU A 19 7.38 12.85 -2.67
N CYS A 20 7.21 11.84 -3.50
CA CYS A 20 6.33 11.92 -4.67
C CYS A 20 4.87 12.23 -4.31
N SER A 21 4.40 11.82 -3.13
CA SER A 21 3.05 12.11 -2.66
C SER A 21 2.77 13.61 -2.45
N LYS A 22 3.83 14.41 -2.23
CA LYS A 22 3.77 15.86 -1.99
C LYS A 22 4.41 16.67 -3.12
N CYS A 23 4.87 16.01 -4.18
CA CYS A 23 5.61 16.64 -5.27
C CYS A 23 4.66 17.28 -6.28
N THR A 24 4.90 18.54 -6.64
CA THR A 24 4.12 19.26 -7.67
C THR A 24 4.27 18.67 -9.07
N TYR A 25 5.37 17.96 -9.34
CA TYR A 25 5.65 17.29 -10.61
C TYR A 25 5.16 15.84 -10.67
N LYS A 26 4.42 15.38 -9.68
CA LYS A 26 3.95 13.99 -9.60
C LYS A 26 3.25 13.53 -10.87
N ASN A 27 2.26 14.30 -11.34
CA ASN A 27 1.48 13.95 -12.52
C ASN A 27 2.35 13.87 -13.77
N PHE A 28 3.29 14.81 -13.94
CA PHE A 28 4.24 14.80 -15.04
C PHE A 28 5.11 13.53 -15.04
N CYS A 29 5.62 13.12 -13.88
CA CYS A 29 6.39 11.90 -13.78
C CYS A 29 5.53 10.67 -14.08
N GLU A 30 4.32 10.58 -13.52
CA GLU A 30 3.40 9.46 -13.74
C GLU A 30 3.02 9.30 -15.21
N GLU A 31 2.71 10.39 -15.92
CA GLU A 31 2.45 10.37 -17.35
C GLU A 31 3.66 9.90 -18.18
N ASN A 32 4.87 10.33 -17.82
CA ASN A 32 6.08 9.89 -18.50
C ASN A 32 6.38 8.41 -18.24
N TRP A 33 6.19 7.93 -17.01
CA TRP A 33 6.33 6.52 -16.69
C TRP A 33 5.31 5.66 -17.44
N GLU A 34 4.09 6.15 -17.61
CA GLU A 34 3.06 5.46 -18.39
C GLU A 34 3.45 5.35 -19.87
N LYS A 35 3.90 6.45 -20.48
CA LYS A 35 4.34 6.50 -21.88
C LYS A 35 5.54 5.60 -22.17
N SER A 36 6.46 5.47 -21.20
CA SER A 36 7.68 4.68 -21.33
C SER A 36 7.54 3.24 -20.82
N ASP A 37 6.34 2.80 -20.39
CA ASP A 37 6.13 1.48 -19.76
C ASP A 37 7.07 1.22 -18.57
N ASN A 38 7.36 2.26 -17.81
CA ASN A 38 8.38 2.26 -16.78
C ASN A 38 8.02 1.39 -15.58
N LEU A 39 9.03 0.75 -14.94
CA LEU A 39 8.85 -0.04 -13.72
C LEU A 39 8.28 0.76 -12.54
N ASN A 40 8.49 2.08 -12.50
CA ASN A 40 7.91 2.95 -11.46
C ASN A 40 6.38 2.92 -11.38
N GLN A 41 5.69 2.46 -12.43
CA GLN A 41 4.24 2.28 -12.45
C GLN A 41 3.77 1.10 -11.60
N VAL A 42 4.62 0.09 -11.40
CA VAL A 42 4.22 -1.11 -10.67
C VAL A 42 3.85 -0.73 -9.23
N THR A 43 2.64 -1.05 -8.84
CA THR A 43 2.12 -0.68 -7.51
C THR A 43 2.97 -1.33 -6.41
N ASN A 44 3.32 -0.53 -5.39
CA ASN A 44 4.14 -0.92 -4.25
C ASN A 44 5.59 -1.33 -4.58
N ILE A 45 6.08 -1.10 -5.79
CA ILE A 45 7.48 -1.30 -6.11
C ILE A 45 8.36 -0.27 -5.38
N ARG A 46 9.52 -0.69 -4.92
CA ARG A 46 10.51 0.15 -4.23
C ARG A 46 11.67 0.46 -5.18
N SER A 47 12.30 1.62 -5.00
CA SER A 47 13.47 2.04 -5.80
C SER A 47 14.61 1.00 -5.82
N SER A 48 14.87 0.34 -4.67
CA SER A 48 15.86 -0.73 -4.59
C SER A 48 15.48 -1.95 -5.44
N GLN A 49 14.19 -2.28 -5.52
CA GLN A 49 13.70 -3.39 -6.35
C GLN A 49 13.78 -3.04 -7.85
N ILE A 50 13.49 -1.79 -8.21
CA ILE A 50 13.68 -1.31 -9.58
C ILE A 50 15.15 -1.46 -9.98
N LYS A 51 16.08 -1.00 -9.13
CA LYS A 51 17.52 -1.12 -9.38
C LYS A 51 17.91 -2.59 -9.63
N THR A 52 17.47 -3.50 -8.76
CA THR A 52 17.75 -4.95 -8.92
C THR A 52 17.17 -5.50 -10.23
N LEU A 53 15.95 -5.10 -10.62
CA LEU A 53 15.34 -5.56 -11.87
C LEU A 53 16.14 -5.05 -13.09
N LEU A 54 16.55 -3.78 -13.10
CA LEU A 54 17.38 -3.20 -14.16
C LEU A 54 18.74 -3.91 -14.28
N GLU A 55 19.38 -4.22 -13.18
CA GLU A 55 20.64 -5.01 -13.13
C GLU A 55 20.46 -6.43 -13.70
N ASN A 56 19.22 -6.95 -13.68
CA ASN A 56 18.86 -8.26 -14.27
C ASN A 56 18.20 -8.13 -15.66
N ASN A 57 18.36 -6.98 -16.35
CA ASN A 57 17.86 -6.71 -17.69
C ASN A 57 16.32 -6.76 -17.79
N ILE A 58 15.60 -6.42 -16.74
CA ILE A 58 14.15 -6.22 -16.74
C ILE A 58 13.91 -4.72 -16.65
N ASN A 59 13.61 -4.08 -17.79
CA ASN A 59 13.64 -2.63 -17.93
C ASN A 59 12.23 -2.00 -17.96
N SER A 60 11.18 -2.81 -18.11
CA SER A 60 9.81 -2.31 -18.24
C SER A 60 8.80 -3.14 -17.45
N MET A 61 7.62 -2.55 -17.18
CA MET A 61 6.52 -3.27 -16.55
C MET A 61 6.04 -4.44 -17.42
N THR A 62 6.07 -4.29 -18.75
CA THR A 62 5.71 -5.37 -19.69
C THR A 62 6.70 -6.52 -19.62
N GLU A 63 8.01 -6.25 -19.52
CA GLU A 63 9.02 -7.31 -19.35
C GLU A 63 8.84 -8.03 -18.02
N LEU A 64 8.63 -7.27 -16.93
CA LEU A 64 8.36 -7.86 -15.62
C LEU A 64 7.12 -8.77 -15.63
N ALA A 65 6.04 -8.34 -16.29
CA ALA A 65 4.82 -9.13 -16.40
C ALA A 65 5.00 -10.45 -17.17
N LYS A 66 6.01 -10.55 -18.02
CA LYS A 66 6.33 -11.75 -18.82
C LYS A 66 7.32 -12.70 -18.14
N VAL A 67 7.86 -12.33 -16.98
CA VAL A 67 8.81 -13.18 -16.26
C VAL A 67 8.12 -14.46 -15.79
N GLU A 68 8.60 -15.61 -16.24
CA GLU A 68 8.15 -16.94 -15.81
C GLU A 68 9.03 -17.50 -14.69
N ASN A 69 10.35 -17.34 -14.82
CA ASN A 69 11.29 -17.77 -13.78
C ASN A 69 11.64 -16.61 -12.84
N ILE A 70 11.15 -16.71 -11.60
CA ILE A 70 11.31 -15.70 -10.55
C ILE A 70 12.78 -15.39 -10.24
N GLU A 71 13.67 -16.39 -10.34
CA GLU A 71 15.11 -16.24 -10.06
C GLU A 71 15.77 -15.20 -10.97
N LYS A 72 15.27 -15.05 -12.19
CA LYS A 72 15.74 -14.04 -13.16
C LYS A 72 15.52 -12.60 -12.70
N THR A 73 14.68 -12.36 -11.70
CA THR A 73 14.45 -11.01 -11.19
C THR A 73 15.55 -10.51 -10.25
N GLY A 74 16.35 -11.39 -9.70
CA GLY A 74 17.31 -11.07 -8.63
C GLY A 74 16.66 -10.69 -7.29
N LEU A 75 15.33 -10.71 -7.20
CA LEU A 75 14.56 -10.38 -6.00
C LEU A 75 14.31 -11.63 -5.15
N ASN A 76 13.99 -11.43 -3.86
CA ASN A 76 13.50 -12.54 -3.07
C ASN A 76 12.17 -13.08 -3.63
N SER A 77 11.92 -14.38 -3.45
CA SER A 77 10.81 -15.09 -4.08
C SER A 77 9.43 -14.45 -3.82
N ASN A 78 9.16 -14.00 -2.59
CA ASN A 78 7.86 -13.38 -2.26
C ASN A 78 7.66 -12.03 -2.95
N SER A 79 8.70 -11.19 -2.96
CA SER A 79 8.66 -9.89 -3.66
C SER A 79 8.55 -10.08 -5.17
N ALA A 80 9.28 -11.03 -5.75
CA ALA A 80 9.23 -11.32 -7.17
C ALA A 80 7.82 -11.78 -7.59
N LYS A 81 7.26 -12.77 -6.90
CA LYS A 81 5.89 -13.26 -7.16
C LYS A 81 4.88 -12.12 -7.10
N PHE A 82 4.94 -11.31 -6.03
CA PHE A 82 4.02 -10.18 -5.86
C PHE A 82 4.13 -9.17 -7.00
N LEU A 83 5.33 -8.72 -7.33
CA LEU A 83 5.53 -7.68 -8.35
C LEU A 83 5.22 -8.17 -9.77
N ILE A 84 5.52 -9.43 -10.09
CA ILE A 84 5.18 -10.04 -11.39
C ILE A 84 3.66 -10.10 -11.54
N GLU A 85 2.93 -10.60 -10.54
CA GLU A 85 1.47 -10.69 -10.60
C GLU A 85 0.83 -9.29 -10.62
N GLN A 86 1.37 -8.34 -9.86
CA GLN A 86 0.90 -6.96 -9.89
C GLN A 86 1.10 -6.33 -11.29
N ALA A 87 2.25 -6.55 -11.92
CA ALA A 87 2.51 -6.07 -13.28
C ALA A 87 1.55 -6.71 -14.29
N LYS A 88 1.26 -8.02 -14.18
CA LYS A 88 0.26 -8.70 -15.04
C LYS A 88 -1.12 -8.10 -14.91
N LEU A 89 -1.60 -7.88 -13.68
CA LEU A 89 -2.92 -7.29 -13.42
C LEU A 89 -3.01 -5.86 -13.97
N GLN A 90 -1.99 -5.04 -13.77
CA GLN A 90 -1.94 -3.68 -14.30
C GLN A 90 -1.91 -3.65 -15.83
N LYS A 91 -1.13 -4.53 -16.47
CA LYS A 91 -1.12 -4.66 -17.95
C LYS A 91 -2.46 -5.15 -18.49
N ASN A 92 -3.11 -6.08 -17.80
CA ASN A 92 -4.45 -6.51 -18.15
C ASN A 92 -5.46 -5.35 -18.08
N TYR A 93 -5.41 -4.57 -17.00
CA TYR A 93 -6.25 -3.38 -16.84
C TYR A 93 -6.00 -2.34 -17.95
N GLN A 94 -4.73 -2.02 -18.25
CA GLN A 94 -4.38 -1.11 -19.36
C GLN A 94 -4.97 -1.56 -20.71
N LYS A 95 -5.01 -2.88 -20.95
CA LYS A 95 -5.52 -3.47 -22.18
C LYS A 95 -7.05 -3.53 -22.25
N THR A 96 -7.71 -3.83 -21.13
CA THR A 96 -9.14 -4.22 -21.12
C THR A 96 -10.04 -3.18 -20.44
N GLY A 97 -9.49 -2.28 -19.64
CA GLY A 97 -10.24 -1.36 -18.76
C GLY A 97 -10.97 -2.06 -17.61
N LYS A 98 -10.78 -3.37 -17.42
CA LYS A 98 -11.45 -4.14 -16.36
C LYS A 98 -10.52 -4.38 -15.19
N LEU A 99 -10.97 -4.01 -13.99
CA LEU A 99 -10.29 -4.36 -12.75
C LEU A 99 -10.35 -5.85 -12.52
N ASP A 100 -9.22 -6.42 -12.11
CA ASP A 100 -9.09 -7.82 -11.76
C ASP A 100 -8.21 -7.95 -10.50
N TYR A 101 -8.26 -9.10 -9.84
CA TYR A 101 -7.46 -9.37 -8.65
C TYR A 101 -7.02 -10.82 -8.62
N LYS A 102 -5.91 -11.07 -7.92
CA LYS A 102 -5.41 -12.41 -7.66
C LYS A 102 -5.11 -12.58 -6.17
N ILE A 103 -5.63 -13.62 -5.57
CA ILE A 103 -5.30 -13.98 -4.19
C ILE A 103 -3.96 -14.72 -4.20
N ILE A 104 -2.98 -14.17 -3.50
CA ILE A 104 -1.67 -14.79 -3.33
C ILE A 104 -1.69 -15.58 -2.02
N TYR A 105 -1.72 -16.90 -2.12
CA TYR A 105 -1.62 -17.77 -0.97
C TYR A 105 -0.16 -17.91 -0.52
N ASN A 106 0.07 -17.91 0.76
CA ASN A 106 1.39 -18.20 1.33
C ASN A 106 1.62 -19.71 1.32
N GLU A 107 2.40 -20.20 0.36
CA GLU A 107 2.67 -21.63 0.14
C GLU A 107 3.45 -22.29 1.30
N LYS A 108 4.07 -21.51 2.19
CA LYS A 108 4.84 -22.03 3.33
C LYS A 108 3.99 -22.44 4.53
N ARG A 109 2.68 -22.45 4.39
CA ARG A 109 1.85 -22.99 5.43
C ARG A 109 1.84 -24.51 5.29
N GLU A 110 2.75 -25.18 5.98
CA GLU A 110 2.52 -26.55 6.43
C GLU A 110 1.18 -26.54 7.13
N ILE A 111 0.31 -27.45 6.73
CA ILE A 111 -0.95 -27.69 7.43
C ILE A 111 -0.56 -28.22 8.80
N ILE A 112 -0.30 -27.30 9.74
CA ILE A 112 0.13 -27.65 11.10
C ILE A 112 -1.08 -28.22 11.85
N ASP A 113 -2.27 -27.79 11.49
CA ASP A 113 -3.54 -28.35 12.00
C ASP A 113 -4.70 -27.79 11.16
N GLU A 114 -5.57 -28.63 10.60
CA GLU A 114 -6.76 -28.21 9.86
C GLU A 114 -7.76 -27.39 10.69
N PHE A 115 -7.61 -27.43 12.02
CA PHE A 115 -8.49 -26.77 12.96
C PHE A 115 -8.02 -25.39 13.43
N ILE A 116 -6.82 -24.94 13.08
CA ILE A 116 -6.37 -23.59 13.47
C ILE A 116 -6.93 -22.55 12.49
N PRO A 117 -7.93 -21.74 12.91
CA PRO A 117 -8.50 -20.71 12.06
C PRO A 117 -7.49 -19.61 11.76
N ILE A 118 -7.59 -19.00 10.56
CA ILE A 118 -6.67 -18.00 10.05
C ILE A 118 -7.36 -16.85 9.33
N GLY A 119 -6.78 -15.66 9.48
CA GLY A 119 -7.27 -14.48 8.80
C GLY A 119 -8.75 -14.26 9.11
N PHE A 120 -9.59 -14.19 8.10
CA PHE A 120 -11.03 -13.97 8.29
C PHE A 120 -11.76 -15.09 9.06
N GLN A 121 -11.21 -16.30 9.13
CA GLN A 121 -11.75 -17.38 9.95
C GLN A 121 -11.63 -17.12 11.47
N LEU A 122 -10.75 -16.18 11.86
CA LEU A 122 -10.61 -15.74 13.25
C LEU A 122 -11.71 -14.75 13.67
N ILE A 123 -12.44 -14.20 12.72
CA ILE A 123 -13.55 -13.30 13.03
C ILE A 123 -14.66 -14.16 13.62
N PRO A 124 -15.12 -13.88 14.85
CA PRO A 124 -16.21 -14.61 15.44
C PRO A 124 -17.48 -14.48 14.60
N ASN A 125 -18.38 -15.47 14.73
CA ASN A 125 -19.70 -15.36 14.12
C ASN A 125 -20.41 -14.13 14.68
N LYS A 126 -21.23 -13.49 13.84
CA LYS A 126 -22.04 -12.34 14.24
C LYS A 126 -22.92 -12.70 15.43
N ASP A 127 -22.85 -11.91 16.49
CA ASP A 127 -23.69 -12.00 17.68
C ASP A 127 -24.56 -10.76 17.86
N ALA A 128 -25.70 -10.91 18.53
CA ALA A 128 -26.58 -9.78 18.81
C ALA A 128 -25.97 -8.76 19.78
N ASN A 129 -24.98 -9.21 20.56
CA ASN A 129 -24.25 -8.39 21.53
C ASN A 129 -22.92 -7.85 20.99
N ASP A 130 -22.65 -8.00 19.69
CA ASP A 130 -21.43 -7.45 19.09
C ASP A 130 -21.31 -5.97 19.39
N LEU A 131 -20.13 -5.59 19.86
CA LEU A 131 -19.77 -4.21 20.12
C LEU A 131 -18.74 -3.77 19.08
N PHE A 132 -19.06 -2.71 18.35
CA PHE A 132 -18.16 -2.09 17.39
C PHE A 132 -17.54 -0.85 18.03
N PHE A 133 -16.23 -0.82 18.09
CA PHE A 133 -15.47 0.25 18.73
C PHE A 133 -14.55 0.90 17.72
N ASP A 134 -14.52 2.23 17.74
CA ASP A 134 -13.66 3.04 16.89
C ASP A 134 -13.00 4.16 17.69
N ILE A 135 -11.77 4.51 17.32
CA ILE A 135 -10.97 5.55 17.98
C ILE A 135 -10.43 6.48 16.92
N GLU A 136 -10.65 7.78 17.12
CA GLU A 136 -10.04 8.83 16.32
C GLU A 136 -8.95 9.54 17.12
N GLY A 137 -7.77 9.65 16.53
CA GLY A 137 -6.61 10.27 17.15
C GLY A 137 -6.07 11.45 16.35
N TYR A 138 -5.45 12.39 17.05
CA TYR A 138 -4.69 13.48 16.46
C TYR A 138 -3.20 13.36 16.83
N PRO A 139 -2.40 12.68 16.01
CA PRO A 139 -1.00 12.37 16.33
C PRO A 139 -0.10 13.62 16.38
N MET A 140 -0.54 14.72 15.80
CA MET A 140 0.22 15.98 15.77
C MET A 140 -0.04 16.87 17.00
N PHE A 141 -0.95 16.46 17.89
CA PHE A 141 -1.17 17.14 19.16
C PHE A 141 0.09 17.04 20.03
N ILE A 142 0.48 18.13 20.65
CA ILE A 142 1.57 18.16 21.66
C ILE A 142 0.97 18.78 22.92
N ASP A 143 0.92 17.98 23.97
CA ASP A 143 0.46 18.45 25.27
C ASP A 143 1.37 19.58 25.76
N PRO A 144 0.84 20.74 26.11
CA PRO A 144 1.65 21.90 26.50
C PRO A 144 2.39 21.71 27.83
N GLU A 145 1.90 20.85 28.72
CA GLU A 145 2.47 20.60 30.04
C GLU A 145 3.44 19.43 30.03
N THR A 146 2.97 18.26 29.59
CA THR A 146 3.74 17.02 29.64
C THR A 146 4.68 16.81 28.46
N LYS A 147 4.49 17.59 27.37
CA LYS A 147 5.22 17.45 26.09
C LYS A 147 5.03 16.08 25.43
N THR A 148 4.06 15.30 25.84
CA THR A 148 3.67 14.07 25.16
C THR A 148 2.98 14.40 23.83
N SER A 149 3.19 13.55 22.82
CA SER A 149 2.59 13.71 21.50
C SER A 149 1.48 12.69 21.29
N GLY A 150 0.47 13.11 20.52
CA GLY A 150 -0.71 12.32 20.22
C GLY A 150 -1.84 12.54 21.22
N LEU A 151 -3.06 12.56 20.73
CA LEU A 151 -4.27 12.63 21.53
C LEU A 151 -5.33 11.78 20.83
N GLU A 152 -5.85 10.76 21.51
CA GLU A 152 -7.08 10.07 21.11
C GLU A 152 -8.25 10.90 21.63
N TYR A 153 -8.90 11.62 20.73
CA TYR A 153 -9.89 12.61 21.09
C TYR A 153 -11.35 12.15 20.98
N LEU A 154 -11.58 11.06 20.25
CA LEU A 154 -12.93 10.53 20.06
C LEU A 154 -12.94 9.00 20.16
N PHE A 155 -13.83 8.51 21.03
CA PHE A 155 -14.15 7.09 21.15
C PHE A 155 -15.61 6.89 20.73
N GLY A 156 -15.82 6.06 19.73
CA GLY A 156 -17.14 5.69 19.23
C GLY A 156 -17.46 4.24 19.58
N ILE A 157 -18.65 4.00 20.15
CA ILE A 157 -19.11 2.65 20.45
C ILE A 157 -20.49 2.47 19.83
N HIS A 158 -20.63 1.47 18.97
CA HIS A 158 -21.92 1.06 18.41
C HIS A 158 -22.25 -0.36 18.89
N PHE A 159 -23.46 -0.53 19.42
CA PHE A 159 -23.99 -1.82 19.90
C PHE A 159 -25.51 -1.87 19.76
N ARG A 160 -26.13 -2.96 20.12
CA ARG A 160 -27.58 -3.10 20.14
C ARG A 160 -28.10 -3.27 21.56
N THR A 161 -29.22 -2.66 21.84
CA THR A 161 -29.96 -2.85 23.09
C THR A 161 -31.40 -3.20 22.74
N PHE A 162 -31.87 -4.37 23.18
CA PHE A 162 -33.19 -4.90 22.82
C PHE A 162 -33.48 -4.93 21.32
N GLY A 163 -32.44 -5.16 20.51
CA GLY A 163 -32.51 -5.19 19.05
C GLY A 163 -32.33 -3.83 18.37
N GLU A 164 -32.45 -2.73 19.09
CA GLU A 164 -32.29 -1.38 18.54
C GLU A 164 -30.83 -0.94 18.54
N PRO A 165 -30.37 -0.28 17.48
CA PRO A 165 -29.02 0.24 17.38
C PRO A 165 -28.80 1.41 18.31
N VAL A 166 -27.70 1.36 19.08
CA VAL A 166 -27.28 2.46 19.98
C VAL A 166 -25.87 2.87 19.60
N PHE A 167 -25.65 4.17 19.48
CA PHE A 167 -24.32 4.73 19.30
C PHE A 167 -24.00 5.65 20.50
N LYS A 168 -22.86 5.42 21.12
CA LYS A 168 -22.30 6.31 22.15
C LYS A 168 -20.99 6.88 21.70
N LYS A 169 -20.75 8.13 21.97
CA LYS A 169 -19.48 8.81 21.73
C LYS A 169 -18.98 9.45 23.00
N PHE A 170 -17.67 9.44 23.16
CA PHE A 170 -16.95 10.13 24.22
C PHE A 170 -15.91 11.01 23.53
N LEU A 171 -15.88 12.28 23.87
CA LEU A 171 -15.00 13.27 23.30
C LEU A 171 -14.09 13.79 24.40
N SER A 172 -12.79 13.71 24.19
CA SER A 172 -11.78 14.34 25.04
C SER A 172 -11.15 15.50 24.27
N ILE A 173 -10.88 16.59 24.93
CA ILE A 173 -10.20 17.76 24.36
C ILE A 173 -8.83 18.02 24.97
N ASN A 174 -8.45 17.23 25.98
CA ASN A 174 -7.15 17.26 26.63
C ASN A 174 -6.82 15.86 27.20
N HIS A 175 -5.62 15.70 27.74
CA HIS A 175 -5.14 14.42 28.30
C HIS A 175 -5.81 14.03 29.64
N ASP A 176 -6.49 14.95 30.31
CA ASP A 176 -7.08 14.74 31.66
C ASP A 176 -8.55 14.31 31.58
N GLU A 177 -9.12 14.23 30.38
CA GLU A 177 -10.49 13.78 30.10
C GLU A 177 -10.48 12.40 29.43
#